data_94616e39b9e5b48109df2a2204c2f436
#
_entry.id   94616e39b9e5b48109df2a2204c2f436
#
_cell.length_a   1.000
_cell.length_b   1.000
_cell.length_c   1.000
_cell.angle_alpha   90.00
_cell.angle_beta   90.00
_cell.angle_gamma   90.00
#
_symmetry.space_group_name_H-M   'P 1'
#
loop_
_entity.id
_entity.type
_entity.pdbx_description
1 polymer ?
#
loop_
_entity_poly.entity_id
_entity_poly.type
_entity_poly.pdbx_seq_one_letter_code
_entity_poly.pdbx_strand_id
1 'polypeptide(L)'
;MSDLFDKSIRTLELPRVLELLSEQAVSAEAKQRALRLRPETEPEEVLRLLDQTDAARNLIGLRGSPSFSGVKPVAEALDRADRGGALNTRELLTIADLLTAARRAKEYFNDEAAEKTAIDHLFLSLHGNRFLEEKIKRAIPDEDTIADAASTELADIRRHMRAAQAKSRQILQKIISSPSYGKILQETIITQRDGRFVVPVKAEHKGDLPGLVHDISSTGATLFVEPMGVVQANNELKELEAREQK
;
A
#
# COMPACT_ATOMS: atom_id res chain seq x y z
N MET A 1 -9.13 -42.78 26.97
CA MET A 1 -8.89 -42.94 25.52
C MET A 1 -7.81 -42.01 24.97
N SER A 2 -7.47 -40.88 25.59
CA SER A 2 -6.47 -39.91 25.05
C SER A 2 -5.03 -40.43 25.04
N ASP A 3 -4.58 -41.15 26.07
CA ASP A 3 -3.16 -41.54 26.21
C ASP A 3 -2.69 -42.57 25.17
N LEU A 4 -3.54 -43.59 24.87
CA LEU A 4 -3.21 -44.60 23.84
C LEU A 4 -3.19 -44.00 22.45
N PHE A 5 -4.12 -43.07 22.16
CA PHE A 5 -4.20 -42.40 20.87
C PHE A 5 -2.99 -41.48 20.66
N ASP A 6 -2.64 -40.67 21.64
CA ASP A 6 -1.47 -39.79 21.60
C ASP A 6 -0.15 -40.56 21.50
N LYS A 7 -0.06 -41.74 22.16
CA LYS A 7 1.09 -42.63 22.00
C LYS A 7 1.17 -43.22 20.59
N SER A 8 0.04 -43.63 20.01
CA SER A 8 -0.02 -44.15 18.65
C SER A 8 0.39 -43.11 17.60
N ILE A 9 -0.09 -41.86 17.74
CA ILE A 9 0.28 -40.73 16.88
C ILE A 9 1.79 -40.54 16.87
N ARG A 10 2.44 -40.58 18.03
CA ARG A 10 3.91 -40.41 18.12
C ARG A 10 4.65 -41.61 17.55
N THR A 11 4.18 -42.85 17.84
CA THR A 11 4.81 -44.07 17.33
C THR A 11 4.74 -44.15 15.82
N LEU A 12 3.67 -43.63 15.21
CA LEU A 12 3.47 -43.59 13.76
C LEU A 12 4.05 -42.34 13.10
N GLU A 13 4.81 -41.50 13.85
CA GLU A 13 5.49 -40.31 13.37
C GLU A 13 4.56 -39.26 12.69
N LEU A 14 3.25 -39.25 13.06
CA LEU A 14 2.30 -38.27 12.49
C LEU A 14 2.80 -36.81 12.57
N PRO A 15 3.42 -36.34 13.67
CA PRO A 15 3.96 -34.97 13.70
C PRO A 15 4.91 -34.68 12.54
N ARG A 16 5.79 -35.63 12.18
CA ARG A 16 6.70 -35.47 11.07
C ARG A 16 5.98 -35.39 9.72
N VAL A 17 4.93 -36.20 9.54
CA VAL A 17 4.08 -36.14 8.34
C VAL A 17 3.38 -34.79 8.23
N LEU A 18 2.87 -34.24 9.35
CA LEU A 18 2.22 -32.94 9.37
C LEU A 18 3.19 -31.77 9.12
N GLU A 19 4.45 -31.88 9.58
CA GLU A 19 5.50 -30.93 9.21
C GLU A 19 5.74 -30.90 7.70
N LEU A 20 5.95 -32.08 7.09
CA LEU A 20 6.12 -32.19 5.65
C LEU A 20 4.91 -31.65 4.87
N LEU A 21 3.69 -31.92 5.36
CA LEU A 21 2.47 -31.38 4.76
C LEU A 21 2.44 -29.83 4.89
N SER A 22 2.83 -29.28 6.03
CA SER A 22 2.86 -27.83 6.25
C SER A 22 3.86 -27.13 5.34
N GLU A 23 4.96 -27.78 4.97
CA GLU A 23 5.94 -27.24 4.02
C GLU A 23 5.36 -27.05 2.61
N GLN A 24 4.35 -27.85 2.24
CA GLN A 24 3.64 -27.73 0.95
C GLN A 24 2.61 -26.59 0.95
N ALA A 25 2.23 -26.08 2.11
CA ALA A 25 1.25 -25.00 2.21
C ALA A 25 1.92 -23.64 1.99
N VAL A 26 1.20 -22.72 1.30
CA VAL A 26 1.73 -21.40 0.92
C VAL A 26 1.47 -20.36 2.01
N SER A 27 0.22 -20.28 2.53
CA SER A 27 -0.13 -19.29 3.56
C SER A 27 0.21 -19.76 4.97
N ALA A 28 0.43 -18.81 5.89
CA ALA A 28 0.70 -19.08 7.29
C ALA A 28 -0.45 -19.84 7.97
N GLU A 29 -1.70 -19.48 7.63
CA GLU A 29 -2.90 -20.15 8.13
C GLU A 29 -3.01 -21.59 7.64
N ALA A 30 -2.72 -21.84 6.35
CA ALA A 30 -2.73 -23.18 5.79
C ALA A 30 -1.65 -24.07 6.43
N LYS A 31 -0.45 -23.52 6.68
CA LYS A 31 0.62 -24.21 7.42
C LYS A 31 0.17 -24.58 8.83
N GLN A 32 -0.42 -23.66 9.55
CA GLN A 32 -0.95 -23.94 10.90
C GLN A 32 -2.09 -24.93 10.87
N ARG A 33 -2.98 -24.86 9.87
CA ARG A 33 -4.07 -25.83 9.70
C ARG A 33 -3.52 -27.24 9.45
N ALA A 34 -2.50 -27.37 8.60
CA ALA A 34 -1.82 -28.63 8.35
C ALA A 34 -1.25 -29.23 9.65
N LEU A 35 -0.54 -28.45 10.45
CA LEU A 35 0.04 -28.90 11.73
C LEU A 35 -0.99 -29.29 12.78
N ARG A 36 -2.23 -28.80 12.67
CA ARG A 36 -3.33 -29.09 13.59
C ARG A 36 -4.22 -30.26 13.15
N LEU A 37 -3.95 -30.86 12.00
CA LEU A 37 -4.72 -32.01 11.54
C LEU A 37 -4.64 -33.15 12.53
N ARG A 38 -5.77 -33.83 12.69
CA ARG A 38 -5.88 -35.02 13.51
C ARG A 38 -6.51 -36.15 12.69
N PRO A 39 -6.17 -37.41 12.95
CA PRO A 39 -6.84 -38.52 12.35
C PRO A 39 -8.33 -38.50 12.65
N GLU A 40 -9.14 -38.80 11.64
CA GLU A 40 -10.58 -38.94 11.74
C GLU A 40 -10.93 -40.40 11.96
N THR A 41 -11.98 -40.70 12.70
CA THR A 41 -12.39 -42.07 13.06
C THR A 41 -13.77 -42.47 12.53
N GLU A 42 -14.60 -41.47 12.18
CA GLU A 42 -15.92 -41.74 11.61
C GLU A 42 -15.80 -42.08 10.14
N PRO A 43 -16.27 -43.31 9.71
CA PRO A 43 -16.06 -43.81 8.35
C PRO A 43 -16.59 -42.85 7.26
N GLU A 44 -17.76 -42.26 7.46
CA GLU A 44 -18.36 -41.34 6.49
C GLU A 44 -17.49 -40.08 6.30
N GLU A 45 -16.96 -39.57 7.38
CA GLU A 45 -16.10 -38.35 7.34
C GLU A 45 -14.73 -38.69 6.72
N VAL A 46 -14.17 -39.88 7.01
CA VAL A 46 -12.94 -40.36 6.37
C VAL A 46 -13.12 -40.42 4.85
N LEU A 47 -14.20 -41.04 4.38
CA LEU A 47 -14.51 -41.16 2.94
C LEU A 47 -14.68 -39.80 2.30
N ARG A 48 -15.43 -38.88 2.95
CA ARG A 48 -15.63 -37.50 2.49
C ARG A 48 -14.30 -36.75 2.29
N LEU A 49 -13.37 -36.84 3.25
CA LEU A 49 -12.06 -36.20 3.19
C LEU A 49 -11.15 -36.83 2.13
N LEU A 50 -11.22 -38.15 1.94
CA LEU A 50 -10.50 -38.84 0.87
C LEU A 50 -11.01 -38.41 -0.51
N ASP A 51 -12.34 -38.34 -0.71
CA ASP A 51 -12.94 -37.89 -1.95
C ASP A 51 -12.53 -36.43 -2.28
N GLN A 52 -12.47 -35.55 -1.28
CA GLN A 52 -11.96 -34.18 -1.46
C GLN A 52 -10.48 -34.17 -1.87
N THR A 53 -9.67 -35.02 -1.28
CA THR A 53 -8.24 -35.11 -1.58
C THR A 53 -8.02 -35.64 -3.01
N ASP A 54 -8.78 -36.65 -3.41
CA ASP A 54 -8.72 -37.19 -4.77
C ASP A 54 -9.23 -36.19 -5.81
N ALA A 55 -10.31 -35.48 -5.51
CA ALA A 55 -10.82 -34.41 -6.37
C ALA A 55 -9.77 -33.29 -6.57
N ALA A 56 -9.11 -32.87 -5.49
CA ALA A 56 -8.04 -31.87 -5.56
C ALA A 56 -6.84 -32.38 -6.39
N ARG A 57 -6.42 -33.63 -6.17
CA ARG A 57 -5.32 -34.25 -6.92
C ARG A 57 -5.63 -34.35 -8.42
N ASN A 58 -6.85 -34.76 -8.76
CA ASN A 58 -7.30 -34.85 -10.15
C ASN A 58 -7.35 -33.46 -10.80
N LEU A 59 -7.87 -32.48 -10.12
CA LEU A 59 -7.93 -31.08 -10.60
C LEU A 59 -6.52 -30.52 -10.87
N ILE A 60 -5.57 -30.77 -9.97
CA ILE A 60 -4.16 -30.39 -10.14
C ILE A 60 -3.53 -31.13 -11.33
N GLY A 61 -3.85 -32.41 -11.51
CA GLY A 61 -3.37 -33.20 -12.64
C GLY A 61 -3.85 -32.67 -13.99
N LEU A 62 -5.08 -32.15 -14.05
CA LEU A 62 -5.69 -31.60 -15.27
C LEU A 62 -5.26 -30.19 -15.59
N ARG A 63 -5.10 -29.32 -14.57
CA ARG A 63 -4.94 -27.85 -14.74
C ARG A 63 -3.65 -27.28 -14.15
N GLY A 64 -2.81 -28.12 -13.55
CA GLY A 64 -1.68 -27.67 -12.75
C GLY A 64 -2.10 -27.16 -11.37
N SER A 65 -1.13 -26.78 -10.55
CA SER A 65 -1.40 -26.26 -9.20
C SER A 65 -1.98 -24.86 -9.23
N PRO A 66 -3.06 -24.56 -8.48
CA PRO A 66 -3.56 -23.21 -8.34
C PRO A 66 -2.55 -22.33 -7.58
N SER A 67 -2.49 -21.05 -7.91
CA SER A 67 -1.62 -20.10 -7.22
C SER A 67 -2.35 -19.44 -6.05
N PHE A 68 -1.83 -19.64 -4.84
CA PHE A 68 -2.26 -18.95 -3.62
C PHE A 68 -1.21 -17.93 -3.14
N SER A 69 -0.30 -17.51 -4.03
CA SER A 69 0.71 -16.50 -3.70
C SER A 69 0.06 -15.16 -3.36
N GLY A 70 0.64 -14.44 -2.40
CA GLY A 70 0.13 -13.14 -1.95
C GLY A 70 -0.98 -13.20 -0.89
N VAL A 71 -1.48 -14.39 -0.54
CA VAL A 71 -2.45 -14.55 0.54
C VAL A 71 -1.77 -14.30 1.88
N LYS A 72 -2.20 -13.23 2.56
CA LYS A 72 -1.75 -12.84 3.90
C LYS A 72 -2.95 -12.65 4.82
N PRO A 73 -2.76 -12.75 6.16
CA PRO A 73 -3.82 -12.48 7.14
C PRO A 73 -4.37 -11.06 7.01
N VAL A 74 -5.70 -10.92 6.98
CA VAL A 74 -6.38 -9.61 6.92
C VAL A 74 -7.43 -9.46 8.03
N ALA A 75 -7.70 -10.51 8.80
CA ALA A 75 -8.80 -10.54 9.77
C ALA A 75 -8.73 -9.39 10.78
N GLU A 76 -7.56 -9.14 11.38
CA GLU A 76 -7.38 -8.06 12.36
C GLU A 76 -7.61 -6.66 11.75
N ALA A 77 -7.17 -6.46 10.50
CA ALA A 77 -7.40 -5.22 9.78
C ALA A 77 -8.90 -5.01 9.49
N LEU A 78 -9.59 -6.07 9.04
CA LEU A 78 -11.02 -6.03 8.78
C LEU A 78 -11.84 -5.79 10.06
N ASP A 79 -11.49 -6.47 11.16
CA ASP A 79 -12.14 -6.27 12.48
C ASP A 79 -11.95 -4.83 12.99
N ARG A 80 -10.79 -4.22 12.71
CA ARG A 80 -10.54 -2.82 13.06
C ARG A 80 -11.37 -1.88 12.20
N ALA A 81 -11.47 -2.14 10.89
CA ALA A 81 -12.28 -1.35 9.97
C ALA A 81 -13.77 -1.43 10.30
N ASP A 82 -14.28 -2.61 10.67
CA ASP A 82 -15.67 -2.83 11.07
C ASP A 82 -16.03 -2.00 12.32
N ARG A 83 -15.06 -1.78 13.23
CA ARG A 83 -15.22 -0.89 14.40
C ARG A 83 -14.97 0.59 14.07
N GLY A 84 -14.86 0.98 12.80
CA GLY A 84 -14.65 2.35 12.37
C GLY A 84 -13.20 2.83 12.39
N GLY A 85 -12.23 1.93 12.57
CA GLY A 85 -10.80 2.25 12.51
C GLY A 85 -10.29 2.39 11.07
N ALA A 86 -9.30 3.27 10.86
CA ALA A 86 -8.68 3.45 9.56
C ALA A 86 -7.70 2.31 9.24
N LEU A 87 -7.60 1.97 7.95
CA LEU A 87 -6.60 1.07 7.39
C LEU A 87 -5.49 1.88 6.72
N ASN A 88 -4.25 1.45 6.87
CA ASN A 88 -3.12 2.03 6.16
C ASN A 88 -2.98 1.46 4.73
N THR A 89 -2.10 2.05 3.93
CA THR A 89 -1.86 1.66 2.54
C THR A 89 -1.47 0.19 2.38
N ARG A 90 -0.59 -0.31 3.24
CA ARG A 90 -0.13 -1.69 3.25
C ARG A 90 -1.26 -2.69 3.53
N GLU A 91 -2.12 -2.38 4.48
CA GLU A 91 -3.29 -3.21 4.80
C GLU A 91 -4.29 -3.25 3.65
N LEU A 92 -4.56 -2.10 3.03
CA LEU A 92 -5.42 -2.02 1.87
C LEU A 92 -4.85 -2.81 0.68
N LEU A 93 -3.55 -2.72 0.39
CA LEU A 93 -2.90 -3.52 -0.64
C LEU A 93 -2.97 -5.02 -0.32
N THR A 94 -2.78 -5.42 0.94
CA THR A 94 -2.91 -6.82 1.38
C THR A 94 -4.33 -7.35 1.14
N ILE A 95 -5.36 -6.53 1.40
CA ILE A 95 -6.75 -6.87 1.10
C ILE A 95 -6.96 -7.01 -0.42
N ALA A 96 -6.43 -6.09 -1.21
CA ALA A 96 -6.52 -6.15 -2.67
C ALA A 96 -5.85 -7.41 -3.24
N ASP A 97 -4.71 -7.83 -2.67
CA ASP A 97 -4.02 -9.07 -3.06
C ASP A 97 -4.82 -10.32 -2.69
N LEU A 98 -5.48 -10.33 -1.52
CA LEU A 98 -6.39 -11.40 -1.14
C LEU A 98 -7.58 -11.49 -2.10
N LEU A 99 -8.19 -10.36 -2.47
CA LEU A 99 -9.28 -10.32 -3.46
C LEU A 99 -8.82 -10.83 -4.83
N THR A 100 -7.60 -10.47 -5.24
CA THR A 100 -6.97 -10.98 -6.46
C THR A 100 -6.80 -12.50 -6.42
N ALA A 101 -6.29 -13.02 -5.30
CA ALA A 101 -6.08 -14.47 -5.11
C ALA A 101 -7.41 -15.23 -5.13
N ALA A 102 -8.43 -14.71 -4.45
CA ALA A 102 -9.78 -15.30 -4.44
C ALA A 102 -10.39 -15.35 -5.86
N ARG A 103 -10.27 -14.26 -6.62
CA ARG A 103 -10.74 -14.20 -8.00
C ARG A 103 -10.00 -15.21 -8.89
N ARG A 104 -8.67 -15.26 -8.81
CA ARG A 104 -7.85 -16.22 -9.59
C ARG A 104 -8.18 -17.67 -9.25
N ALA A 105 -8.38 -17.98 -7.96
CA ALA A 105 -8.78 -19.32 -7.55
C ALA A 105 -10.16 -19.68 -8.11
N LYS A 106 -11.11 -18.74 -8.14
CA LYS A 106 -12.43 -18.96 -8.74
C LYS A 106 -12.34 -19.13 -10.26
N GLU A 107 -11.52 -18.33 -10.95
CA GLU A 107 -11.26 -18.44 -12.40
C GLU A 107 -10.57 -19.78 -12.74
N TYR A 108 -9.63 -20.23 -11.91
CA TYR A 108 -8.98 -21.54 -12.07
C TYR A 108 -9.99 -22.69 -12.01
N PHE A 109 -11.00 -22.59 -11.16
CA PHE A 109 -12.04 -23.59 -11.00
C PHE A 109 -13.14 -23.50 -12.09
N ASN A 110 -13.42 -22.31 -12.63
CA ASN A 110 -14.56 -22.05 -13.49
C ASN A 110 -14.45 -22.78 -14.84
N ASP A 111 -15.12 -23.92 -14.92
CA ASP A 111 -15.31 -24.69 -16.15
C ASP A 111 -16.77 -25.16 -16.21
N GLU A 112 -17.54 -24.56 -17.09
CA GLU A 112 -18.98 -24.86 -17.26
C GLU A 112 -19.25 -26.31 -17.71
N ALA A 113 -18.21 -27.01 -18.15
CA ALA A 113 -18.29 -28.36 -18.69
C ALA A 113 -17.81 -29.47 -17.72
N ALA A 114 -17.32 -29.13 -16.51
CA ALA A 114 -16.77 -30.10 -15.59
C ALA A 114 -17.85 -30.83 -14.77
N GLU A 115 -17.68 -32.14 -14.56
CA GLU A 115 -18.47 -32.88 -13.58
C GLU A 115 -18.29 -32.31 -12.18
N LYS A 116 -19.37 -32.30 -11.37
CA LYS A 116 -19.32 -31.81 -9.98
C LYS A 116 -18.38 -32.69 -9.16
N THR A 117 -17.51 -32.01 -8.40
CA THR A 117 -16.50 -32.64 -7.54
C THR A 117 -16.74 -32.35 -6.06
N ALA A 118 -16.12 -33.14 -5.18
CA ALA A 118 -16.26 -33.01 -3.75
C ALA A 118 -15.69 -31.67 -3.19
N ILE A 119 -14.91 -30.91 -3.99
CA ILE A 119 -14.28 -29.63 -3.58
C ILE A 119 -14.90 -28.39 -4.19
N ASP A 120 -15.92 -28.52 -5.04
CA ASP A 120 -16.58 -27.38 -5.71
C ASP A 120 -17.04 -26.32 -4.73
N HIS A 121 -17.61 -26.72 -3.59
CA HIS A 121 -18.11 -25.84 -2.55
C HIS A 121 -17.02 -24.91 -2.00
N LEU A 122 -15.75 -25.31 -2.00
CA LEU A 122 -14.63 -24.49 -1.54
C LEU A 122 -14.41 -23.31 -2.49
N PHE A 123 -14.47 -23.53 -3.79
CA PHE A 123 -14.29 -22.49 -4.81
C PHE A 123 -15.54 -21.61 -4.94
N LEU A 124 -16.73 -22.21 -4.87
CA LEU A 124 -18.01 -21.49 -4.94
C LEU A 124 -18.21 -20.54 -3.76
N SER A 125 -17.64 -20.86 -2.60
CA SER A 125 -17.67 -19.97 -1.42
C SER A 125 -16.76 -18.76 -1.54
N LEU A 126 -15.86 -18.70 -2.53
CA LEU A 126 -14.98 -17.55 -2.73
C LEU A 126 -15.75 -16.38 -3.33
N HIS A 127 -15.66 -15.24 -2.68
CA HIS A 127 -16.28 -14.00 -3.14
C HIS A 127 -15.17 -13.00 -3.52
N GLY A 128 -14.99 -12.80 -4.83
CA GLY A 128 -14.13 -11.75 -5.36
C GLY A 128 -14.88 -10.43 -5.44
N ASN A 129 -14.18 -9.33 -5.27
CA ASN A 129 -14.70 -7.99 -5.53
C ASN A 129 -13.72 -7.23 -6.42
N ARG A 130 -13.86 -7.43 -7.74
CA ARG A 130 -12.98 -6.82 -8.73
C ARG A 130 -13.01 -5.30 -8.68
N PHE A 131 -14.19 -4.72 -8.44
CA PHE A 131 -14.30 -3.26 -8.32
C PHE A 131 -13.47 -2.72 -7.15
N LEU A 132 -13.54 -3.35 -5.99
CA LEU A 132 -12.75 -2.94 -4.82
C LEU A 132 -11.26 -3.19 -5.04
N GLU A 133 -10.88 -4.34 -5.61
CA GLU A 133 -9.50 -4.67 -5.99
C GLU A 133 -8.89 -3.58 -6.87
N GLU A 134 -9.58 -3.24 -7.98
CA GLU A 134 -9.11 -2.23 -8.94
C GLU A 134 -9.09 -0.83 -8.32
N LYS A 135 -10.09 -0.50 -7.49
CA LYS A 135 -10.15 0.79 -6.80
C LYS A 135 -8.96 0.98 -5.85
N ILE A 136 -8.64 -0.03 -5.05
CA ILE A 136 -7.49 0.03 -4.14
C ILE A 136 -6.19 0.15 -4.94
N LYS A 137 -5.94 -0.72 -5.91
CA LYS A 137 -4.69 -0.73 -6.70
C LYS A 137 -4.50 0.54 -7.53
N ARG A 138 -5.60 1.15 -7.99
CA ARG A 138 -5.55 2.44 -8.68
C ARG A 138 -5.22 3.59 -7.75
N ALA A 139 -5.74 3.56 -6.53
CA ALA A 139 -5.51 4.60 -5.54
C ALA A 139 -4.14 4.49 -4.87
N ILE A 140 -3.62 3.26 -4.71
CA ILE A 140 -2.40 2.94 -3.97
C ILE A 140 -1.50 2.10 -4.87
N PRO A 141 -0.62 2.72 -5.68
CA PRO A 141 0.32 2.00 -6.56
C PRO A 141 1.36 1.17 -5.79
N ASP A 142 1.79 1.66 -4.63
CA ASP A 142 2.75 1.04 -3.71
C ASP A 142 2.48 1.46 -2.26
N GLU A 143 3.20 0.85 -1.29
CA GLU A 143 2.98 1.08 0.15
C GLU A 143 3.19 2.55 0.58
N ASP A 144 4.02 3.30 -0.13
CA ASP A 144 4.45 4.66 0.23
C ASP A 144 3.73 5.75 -0.59
N THR A 145 2.99 5.38 -1.62
CA THR A 145 2.43 6.31 -2.58
C THR A 145 0.90 6.22 -2.68
N ILE A 146 0.25 7.37 -2.54
CA ILE A 146 -1.17 7.54 -2.89
C ILE A 146 -1.23 8.31 -4.22
N ALA A 147 -1.88 7.72 -5.23
CA ALA A 147 -2.01 8.32 -6.54
C ALA A 147 -2.98 9.53 -6.53
N ASP A 148 -2.77 10.49 -7.42
CA ASP A 148 -3.71 11.60 -7.63
C ASP A 148 -5.15 11.08 -7.92
N ALA A 149 -5.24 9.92 -8.59
CA ALA A 149 -6.50 9.26 -8.92
C ALA A 149 -7.24 8.63 -7.72
N ALA A 150 -6.67 8.69 -6.50
CA ALA A 150 -7.32 8.17 -5.30
C ALA A 150 -8.62 8.93 -4.97
N SER A 151 -8.60 10.25 -5.14
CA SER A 151 -9.82 11.08 -5.06
C SER A 151 -9.70 12.31 -5.97
N THR A 152 -10.86 12.85 -6.37
CA THR A 152 -10.92 14.11 -7.13
C THR A 152 -10.38 15.27 -6.32
N GLU A 153 -10.62 15.27 -5.01
CA GLU A 153 -10.14 16.31 -4.11
C GLU A 153 -8.61 16.31 -4.01
N LEU A 154 -7.99 15.14 -3.84
CA LEU A 154 -6.53 15.02 -3.81
C LEU A 154 -5.90 15.47 -5.13
N ALA A 155 -6.47 15.05 -6.27
CA ALA A 155 -6.01 15.49 -7.59
C ALA A 155 -6.06 17.01 -7.74
N ASP A 156 -7.14 17.65 -7.27
CA ASP A 156 -7.31 19.10 -7.31
C ASP A 156 -6.32 19.81 -6.38
N ILE A 157 -6.15 19.35 -5.16
CA ILE A 157 -5.16 19.89 -4.21
C ILE A 157 -3.77 19.84 -4.84
N ARG A 158 -3.32 18.70 -5.32
CA ARG A 158 -1.99 18.53 -5.93
C ARG A 158 -1.81 19.35 -7.20
N ARG A 159 -2.88 19.50 -8.00
CA ARG A 159 -2.86 20.39 -9.17
C ARG A 159 -2.61 21.85 -8.76
N HIS A 160 -3.31 22.34 -7.73
CA HIS A 160 -3.13 23.71 -7.22
C HIS A 160 -1.74 23.88 -6.58
N MET A 161 -1.25 22.88 -5.85
CA MET A 161 0.12 22.91 -5.31
C MET A 161 1.17 23.06 -6.43
N ARG A 162 1.06 22.27 -7.50
CA ARG A 162 1.96 22.40 -8.67
C ARG A 162 1.87 23.77 -9.32
N ALA A 163 0.67 24.34 -9.43
CA ALA A 163 0.46 25.68 -9.99
C ALA A 163 1.07 26.78 -9.10
N ALA A 164 0.88 26.69 -7.78
CA ALA A 164 1.47 27.63 -6.82
C ALA A 164 3.00 27.57 -6.82
N GLN A 165 3.57 26.36 -6.86
CA GLN A 165 5.03 26.17 -6.99
C GLN A 165 5.59 26.74 -8.29
N ALA A 166 4.90 26.48 -9.42
CA ALA A 166 5.31 27.02 -10.72
C ALA A 166 5.28 28.56 -10.75
N LYS A 167 4.21 29.16 -10.17
CA LYS A 167 4.07 30.61 -10.04
C LYS A 167 5.21 31.21 -9.21
N SER A 168 5.49 30.64 -8.04
CA SER A 168 6.59 31.07 -7.15
C SER A 168 7.92 31.01 -7.90
N ARG A 169 8.22 29.87 -8.55
CA ARG A 169 9.46 29.72 -9.32
C ARG A 169 9.57 30.72 -10.46
N GLN A 170 8.48 30.98 -11.18
CA GLN A 170 8.48 31.97 -12.29
C GLN A 170 8.80 33.37 -11.81
N ILE A 171 8.23 33.80 -10.68
CA ILE A 171 8.51 35.12 -10.09
C ILE A 171 9.97 35.20 -9.62
N LEU A 172 10.45 34.18 -8.91
CA LEU A 172 11.82 34.10 -8.44
C LEU A 172 12.82 34.05 -9.60
N GLN A 173 12.51 33.32 -10.66
CA GLN A 173 13.35 33.25 -11.86
C GLN A 173 13.49 34.62 -12.54
N LYS A 174 12.42 35.42 -12.56
CA LYS A 174 12.49 36.81 -13.06
C LYS A 174 13.40 37.68 -12.19
N ILE A 175 13.38 37.48 -10.88
CA ILE A 175 14.24 38.19 -9.94
C ILE A 175 15.70 37.84 -10.16
N ILE A 176 16.05 36.55 -10.17
CA ILE A 176 17.46 36.11 -10.31
C ILE A 176 18.03 36.38 -11.71
N SER A 177 17.18 36.49 -12.74
CA SER A 177 17.62 36.81 -14.10
C SER A 177 17.72 38.31 -14.37
N SER A 178 17.22 39.15 -13.47
CA SER A 178 17.22 40.61 -13.67
C SER A 178 18.58 41.20 -13.37
N PRO A 179 19.18 41.97 -14.28
CA PRO A 179 20.47 42.64 -14.04
C PRO A 179 20.42 43.63 -12.84
N SER A 180 19.26 44.20 -12.56
CA SER A 180 19.09 45.13 -11.42
C SER A 180 19.19 44.40 -10.08
N TYR A 181 18.68 43.15 -9.97
CA TYR A 181 18.78 42.37 -8.76
C TYR A 181 20.09 41.60 -8.63
N GLY A 182 20.80 41.33 -9.74
CA GLY A 182 22.08 40.59 -9.74
C GLY A 182 23.15 41.23 -8.85
N LYS A 183 23.11 42.56 -8.62
CA LYS A 183 24.06 43.26 -7.75
C LYS A 183 23.78 43.08 -6.24
N ILE A 184 22.50 42.89 -5.88
CA ILE A 184 22.04 42.81 -4.51
C ILE A 184 21.96 41.37 -4.01
N LEU A 185 21.86 40.40 -4.94
CA LEU A 185 21.87 38.98 -4.58
C LEU A 185 23.29 38.51 -4.23
N GLN A 186 23.40 37.68 -3.20
CA GLN A 186 24.66 37.04 -2.85
C GLN A 186 25.04 35.98 -3.87
N GLU A 187 24.04 35.21 -4.32
CA GLU A 187 24.10 34.24 -5.38
C GLU A 187 22.80 34.28 -6.19
N THR A 188 22.89 34.02 -7.50
CA THR A 188 21.73 33.99 -8.42
C THR A 188 21.02 32.63 -8.39
N ILE A 189 20.61 32.18 -7.22
CA ILE A 189 19.95 30.90 -6.99
C ILE A 189 18.61 31.07 -6.26
N ILE A 190 17.73 30.11 -6.44
CA ILE A 190 16.50 29.94 -5.66
C ILE A 190 16.76 28.83 -4.65
N THR A 191 16.49 29.06 -3.38
CA THR A 191 16.62 28.05 -2.32
C THR A 191 15.33 27.96 -1.50
N GLN A 192 15.29 27.06 -0.54
CA GLN A 192 14.15 26.87 0.35
C GLN A 192 14.59 27.02 1.81
N ARG A 193 13.79 27.75 2.62
CA ARG A 193 13.94 27.86 4.07
C ARG A 193 12.55 27.71 4.70
N ASP A 194 12.41 26.84 5.67
CA ASP A 194 11.13 26.54 6.35
C ASP A 194 9.97 26.26 5.38
N GLY A 195 10.25 25.54 4.28
CA GLY A 195 9.27 25.22 3.24
C GLY A 195 8.89 26.40 2.34
N ARG A 196 9.59 27.54 2.41
CA ARG A 196 9.34 28.73 1.58
C ARG A 196 10.44 28.95 0.55
N PHE A 197 10.07 29.35 -0.64
CA PHE A 197 11.02 29.73 -1.68
C PHE A 197 11.58 31.11 -1.39
N VAL A 198 12.89 31.20 -1.29
CA VAL A 198 13.63 32.41 -0.94
C VAL A 198 14.82 32.63 -1.88
N VAL A 199 15.36 33.84 -1.90
CA VAL A 199 16.61 34.20 -2.57
C VAL A 199 17.63 34.74 -1.56
N PRO A 200 18.94 34.40 -1.74
CA PRO A 200 19.99 34.94 -0.87
C PRO A 200 20.33 36.38 -1.26
N VAL A 201 20.10 37.32 -0.36
CA VAL A 201 20.36 38.73 -0.52
C VAL A 201 21.53 39.14 0.36
N LYS A 202 22.44 40.00 -0.10
CA LYS A 202 23.52 40.56 0.71
C LYS A 202 22.92 41.41 1.86
N ALA A 203 23.45 41.28 3.06
CA ALA A 203 22.89 41.93 4.22
C ALA A 203 22.85 43.48 4.09
N GLU A 204 23.82 44.05 3.37
CA GLU A 204 23.91 45.50 3.06
C GLU A 204 22.78 46.00 2.14
N HIS A 205 22.13 45.09 1.39
CA HIS A 205 21.04 45.35 0.48
C HIS A 205 19.65 44.93 1.00
N LYS A 206 19.49 44.77 2.32
CA LYS A 206 18.24 44.32 2.96
C LYS A 206 16.99 45.11 2.52
N GLY A 207 17.14 46.41 2.21
CA GLY A 207 16.02 47.27 1.81
C GLY A 207 15.71 47.28 0.32
N ASP A 208 16.58 46.70 -0.52
CA ASP A 208 16.49 46.83 -1.98
C ASP A 208 15.58 45.79 -2.62
N LEU A 209 15.29 44.69 -1.91
CA LEU A 209 14.31 43.66 -2.29
C LEU A 209 13.20 43.60 -1.23
N PRO A 210 12.00 44.15 -1.51
CA PRO A 210 10.87 44.02 -0.59
C PRO A 210 10.48 42.57 -0.36
N GLY A 211 10.48 42.11 0.90
CA GLY A 211 10.19 40.73 1.24
C GLY A 211 10.34 40.45 2.73
N LEU A 212 10.09 39.20 3.10
CA LEU A 212 10.23 38.68 4.46
C LEU A 212 11.56 37.93 4.59
N VAL A 213 12.34 38.26 5.64
CA VAL A 213 13.57 37.52 5.97
C VAL A 213 13.18 36.29 6.78
N HIS A 214 13.49 35.11 6.27
CA HIS A 214 13.20 33.82 6.93
C HIS A 214 14.41 33.22 7.62
N ASP A 215 15.61 33.56 7.15
CA ASP A 215 16.84 33.03 7.73
C ASP A 215 18.03 33.98 7.48
N ILE A 216 19.07 33.80 8.26
CA ILE A 216 20.31 34.60 8.17
C ILE A 216 21.48 33.61 8.18
N SER A 217 22.46 33.79 7.31
CA SER A 217 23.66 32.96 7.31
C SER A 217 24.42 33.06 8.64
N SER A 218 25.18 32.03 9.00
CA SER A 218 25.95 31.99 10.26
C SER A 218 26.93 33.19 10.42
N THR A 219 27.39 33.75 9.30
CA THR A 219 28.28 34.92 9.27
C THR A 219 27.51 36.25 9.31
N GLY A 220 26.17 36.24 9.20
CA GLY A 220 25.35 37.42 9.09
C GLY A 220 25.42 38.16 7.75
N ALA A 221 26.22 37.70 6.79
CA ALA A 221 26.48 38.39 5.53
C ALA A 221 25.36 38.17 4.49
N THR A 222 24.51 37.15 4.65
CA THR A 222 23.45 36.79 3.70
C THR A 222 22.11 36.65 4.41
N LEU A 223 21.10 37.32 3.86
CA LEU A 223 19.70 37.19 4.28
C LEU A 223 18.95 36.31 3.28
N PHE A 224 18.20 35.34 3.76
CA PHE A 224 17.32 34.53 2.93
C PHE A 224 15.94 35.18 2.89
N VAL A 225 15.67 35.91 1.80
CA VAL A 225 14.48 36.75 1.65
C VAL A 225 13.44 36.06 0.78
N GLU A 226 12.21 35.96 1.29
CA GLU A 226 11.01 35.65 0.52
C GLU A 226 10.50 36.94 -0.11
N PRO A 227 10.62 37.14 -1.43
CA PRO A 227 10.15 38.40 -2.06
C PRO A 227 8.63 38.54 -1.89
N MET A 228 8.16 39.76 -1.70
CA MET A 228 6.74 40.04 -1.47
C MET A 228 5.83 39.47 -2.57
N GLY A 229 6.32 39.41 -3.82
CA GLY A 229 5.57 38.84 -4.95
C GLY A 229 5.34 37.30 -4.85
N VAL A 230 6.09 36.58 -4.02
CA VAL A 230 5.92 35.14 -3.82
C VAL A 230 5.26 34.74 -2.51
N VAL A 231 5.12 35.69 -1.57
CA VAL A 231 4.52 35.45 -0.23
C VAL A 231 3.15 34.81 -0.35
N GLN A 232 2.29 35.32 -1.21
CA GLN A 232 0.94 34.76 -1.40
C GLN A 232 0.96 33.32 -1.93
N ALA A 233 1.80 33.05 -2.93
CA ALA A 233 1.90 31.70 -3.50
C ALA A 233 2.52 30.70 -2.52
N ASN A 234 3.49 31.10 -1.70
CA ASN A 234 4.05 30.27 -0.65
C ASN A 234 3.05 30.00 0.50
N ASN A 235 2.21 30.97 0.86
CA ASN A 235 1.14 30.76 1.83
C ASN A 235 0.08 29.78 1.30
N GLU A 236 -0.37 29.96 0.05
CA GLU A 236 -1.28 29.05 -0.63
C GLU A 236 -0.72 27.61 -0.64
N LEU A 237 0.58 27.46 -0.95
CA LEU A 237 1.23 26.16 -0.92
C LEU A 237 1.16 25.48 0.45
N LYS A 238 1.47 26.20 1.53
CA LYS A 238 1.39 25.66 2.90
C LYS A 238 -0.03 25.26 3.31
N GLU A 239 -1.03 26.03 2.91
CA GLU A 239 -2.44 25.69 3.15
C GLU A 239 -2.85 24.40 2.40
N LEU A 240 -2.40 24.26 1.15
CA LEU A 240 -2.65 23.07 0.34
C LEU A 240 -1.93 21.84 0.88
N GLU A 241 -0.66 21.96 1.34
CA GLU A 241 0.08 20.88 2.01
C GLU A 241 -0.65 20.40 3.27
N ALA A 242 -1.17 21.32 4.09
CA ALA A 242 -1.95 20.97 5.28
C ALA A 242 -3.30 20.29 4.94
N ARG A 243 -3.88 20.58 3.76
CA ARG A 243 -5.09 19.91 3.27
C ARG A 243 -4.80 18.53 2.70
N GLU A 244 -3.65 18.36 2.05
CA GLU A 244 -3.22 17.05 1.52
C GLU A 244 -3.00 16.01 2.62
N GLN A 245 -2.56 16.44 3.80
CA GLN A 245 -2.29 15.56 4.95
C GLN A 245 -3.56 15.14 5.74
N LYS A 246 -4.71 15.71 5.45
CA LYS A 246 -6.00 15.34 6.09
C LYS A 246 -6.71 14.25 5.33
#